data_20bac8fde4e8b0d74d41075a3e3868ae
#
_entry.id   20bac8fde4e8b0d74d41075a3e3868ae
#
_cell.length_a   1.000
_cell.length_b   1.000
_cell.length_c   1.000
_cell.angle_alpha   90.00
_cell.angle_beta   90.00
_cell.angle_gamma   90.00
#
_symmetry.space_group_name_H-M   'P 1'
#
loop_
_entity.id
_entity.type
_entity.pdbx_description
1 polymer ?
#
loop_
_entity_poly.entity_id
_entity_poly.type
_entity_poly.pdbx_seq_one_letter_code
_entity_poly.pdbx_strand_id
1 'polypeptide(L)'
;ILNKCKVNFAVLGTEENCTGDPAKRAGNEFIYQMQAMMNIDVLNGYDVKKIVTACPHCFNTLRNEYPELGGNYDVIHHTQLIQELINQGKLALKGSETFKGKKITFHDPCYLGRANDVYEAPRDLIERLDGELVEMKRCKTKGLCCGAGGAQMFKEAEKGNKEINIERTEEALESNANIIATGCPYCNT
;
A
#
# COMPACT_ATOMS: atom_id res chain seq x y z
N ILE A 1 0.25 -10.73 13.50
CA ILE A 1 -1.22 -10.78 13.33
C ILE A 1 -1.64 -12.15 12.81
N LEU A 2 -1.17 -12.59 11.64
CA LEU A 2 -1.61 -13.82 10.96
C LEU A 2 -1.53 -15.05 11.88
N ASN A 3 -0.40 -15.26 12.56
CA ASN A 3 -0.25 -16.36 13.53
C ASN A 3 -1.26 -16.30 14.69
N LYS A 4 -1.52 -15.09 15.22
CA LYS A 4 -2.52 -14.91 16.30
C LYS A 4 -3.94 -15.23 15.82
N CYS A 5 -4.24 -14.93 14.57
CA CYS A 5 -5.54 -15.19 13.96
C CYS A 5 -5.65 -16.61 13.39
N LYS A 6 -4.63 -17.46 13.56
CA LYS A 6 -4.56 -18.82 13.01
C LYS A 6 -4.82 -18.86 11.49
N VAL A 7 -4.34 -17.85 10.78
CA VAL A 7 -4.36 -17.83 9.32
C VAL A 7 -3.26 -18.74 8.83
N ASN A 8 -3.60 -19.67 7.93
CA ASN A 8 -2.60 -20.46 7.23
C ASN A 8 -1.97 -19.62 6.13
N PHE A 9 -0.69 -19.37 6.21
CA PHE A 9 0.05 -18.57 5.23
C PHE A 9 1.48 -19.09 5.06
N ALA A 10 2.07 -18.75 3.92
CA ALA A 10 3.47 -18.97 3.62
C ALA A 10 4.13 -17.68 3.16
N VAL A 11 5.44 -17.66 3.17
CA VAL A 11 6.28 -16.60 2.58
C VAL A 11 7.30 -17.26 1.66
N LEU A 12 7.65 -16.59 0.56
CA LEU A 12 8.62 -17.14 -0.41
C LEU A 12 10.06 -17.13 0.13
N GLY A 13 10.34 -16.34 1.17
CA GLY A 13 11.67 -16.27 1.77
C GLY A 13 12.70 -15.74 0.77
N THR A 14 13.74 -16.51 0.50
CA THR A 14 14.82 -16.12 -0.42
C THR A 14 14.42 -16.14 -1.91
N GLU A 15 13.27 -16.70 -2.25
CA GLU A 15 12.72 -16.69 -3.61
C GLU A 15 11.83 -15.46 -3.89
N GLU A 16 11.58 -14.64 -2.85
CA GLU A 16 10.84 -13.38 -3.02
C GLU A 16 11.70 -12.35 -3.76
N ASN A 17 11.20 -11.86 -4.87
CA ASN A 17 11.85 -10.86 -5.69
C ASN A 17 10.95 -9.64 -5.89
N CYS A 18 11.55 -8.55 -6.38
CA CYS A 18 10.81 -7.35 -6.76
C CYS A 18 9.75 -7.70 -7.82
N THR A 19 8.56 -7.13 -7.69
CA THR A 19 7.47 -7.31 -8.68
C THR A 19 7.73 -6.66 -10.04
N GLY A 20 8.80 -5.88 -10.16
CA GLY A 20 9.15 -5.16 -11.38
C GLY A 20 8.49 -3.79 -11.52
N ASP A 21 7.64 -3.37 -10.56
CA ASP A 21 6.97 -2.05 -10.62
C ASP A 21 7.96 -0.89 -10.86
N PRO A 22 9.08 -0.74 -10.15
CA PRO A 22 10.00 0.36 -10.39
C PRO A 22 10.56 0.39 -11.82
N ALA A 23 10.87 -0.77 -12.39
CA ALA A 23 11.36 -0.88 -13.76
C ALA A 23 10.28 -0.45 -14.76
N LYS A 24 9.05 -0.95 -14.60
CA LYS A 24 7.91 -0.57 -15.44
C LYS A 24 7.66 0.94 -15.40
N ARG A 25 7.63 1.52 -14.18
CA ARG A 25 7.41 2.97 -14.01
C ARG A 25 8.56 3.82 -14.58
N ALA A 26 9.77 3.29 -14.59
CA ALA A 26 10.92 3.94 -15.22
C ALA A 26 10.95 3.79 -16.75
N GLY A 27 10.02 3.04 -17.34
CA GLY A 27 9.95 2.78 -18.79
C GLY A 27 10.84 1.63 -19.26
N ASN A 28 11.39 0.83 -18.34
CA ASN A 28 12.19 -0.35 -18.69
C ASN A 28 11.30 -1.61 -18.72
N GLU A 29 10.58 -1.76 -19.83
CA GLU A 29 9.64 -2.85 -20.03
C GLU A 29 10.33 -4.22 -20.04
N PHE A 30 11.54 -4.31 -20.59
CA PHE A 30 12.28 -5.56 -20.65
C PHE A 30 12.61 -6.11 -19.25
N ILE A 31 13.15 -5.27 -18.36
CA ILE A 31 13.45 -5.68 -16.97
C ILE A 31 12.15 -6.01 -16.22
N TYR A 32 11.09 -5.22 -16.43
CA TYR A 32 9.79 -5.51 -15.82
C TYR A 32 9.28 -6.89 -16.20
N GLN A 33 9.22 -7.21 -17.50
CA GLN A 33 8.69 -8.48 -17.96
C GLN A 33 9.54 -9.66 -17.48
N MET A 34 10.87 -9.53 -17.53
CA MET A 34 11.78 -10.55 -17.02
C MET A 34 11.52 -10.85 -15.53
N GLN A 35 11.44 -9.83 -14.69
CA GLN A 35 11.14 -10.00 -13.26
C GLN A 35 9.75 -10.57 -13.01
N ALA A 36 8.75 -10.08 -13.73
CA ALA A 36 7.37 -10.56 -13.59
C ALA A 36 7.25 -12.04 -13.99
N MET A 37 7.85 -12.46 -15.10
CA MET A 37 7.84 -13.87 -15.54
C MET A 37 8.53 -14.78 -14.52
N MET A 38 9.69 -14.39 -13.99
CA MET A 38 10.36 -15.16 -12.94
C MET A 38 9.48 -15.32 -11.69
N ASN A 39 8.82 -14.27 -11.25
CA ASN A 39 7.91 -14.33 -10.11
C ASN A 39 6.68 -15.20 -10.41
N ILE A 40 6.12 -15.11 -11.61
CA ILE A 40 4.98 -15.92 -12.05
C ILE A 40 5.35 -17.41 -12.05
N ASP A 41 6.53 -17.78 -12.53
CA ASP A 41 7.00 -19.16 -12.52
C ASP A 41 7.13 -19.69 -11.09
N VAL A 42 7.71 -18.93 -10.17
CA VAL A 42 7.81 -19.30 -8.75
C VAL A 42 6.42 -19.45 -8.11
N LEU A 43 5.54 -18.46 -8.28
CA LEU A 43 4.19 -18.47 -7.71
C LEU A 43 3.34 -19.64 -8.25
N ASN A 44 3.43 -19.92 -9.53
CA ASN A 44 2.75 -21.04 -10.18
C ASN A 44 3.34 -22.38 -9.74
N GLY A 45 4.66 -22.47 -9.52
CA GLY A 45 5.33 -23.66 -8.98
C GLY A 45 4.81 -24.07 -7.60
N TYR A 46 4.37 -23.10 -6.78
CA TYR A 46 3.74 -23.32 -5.49
C TYR A 46 2.20 -23.37 -5.53
N ASP A 47 1.59 -23.34 -6.72
CA ASP A 47 0.13 -23.30 -6.90
C ASP A 47 -0.56 -22.18 -6.09
N VAL A 48 0.08 -21.00 -6.02
CA VAL A 48 -0.42 -19.84 -5.27
C VAL A 48 -1.73 -19.36 -5.89
N LYS A 49 -2.76 -19.18 -5.04
CA LYS A 49 -4.08 -18.67 -5.46
C LYS A 49 -4.34 -17.28 -4.90
N LYS A 50 -3.92 -17.02 -3.67
CA LYS A 50 -4.17 -15.75 -2.98
C LYS A 50 -2.87 -15.13 -2.49
N ILE A 51 -2.71 -13.83 -2.74
CA ILE A 51 -1.54 -13.06 -2.34
C ILE A 51 -1.99 -11.89 -1.45
N VAL A 52 -1.30 -11.71 -0.33
CA VAL A 52 -1.46 -10.55 0.54
C VAL A 52 -0.20 -9.71 0.48
N THR A 53 -0.34 -8.45 0.18
CA THR A 53 0.81 -7.53 0.11
C THR A 53 0.58 -6.27 0.94
N ALA A 54 1.66 -5.71 1.49
CA ALA A 54 1.63 -4.46 2.22
C ALA A 54 1.97 -3.24 1.35
N CYS A 55 2.48 -3.47 0.15
CA CYS A 55 2.88 -2.42 -0.78
C CYS A 55 1.80 -2.19 -1.84
N PRO A 56 1.21 -0.99 -1.96
CA PRO A 56 0.24 -0.67 -3.00
C PRO A 56 0.77 -0.81 -4.43
N HIS A 57 2.05 -0.57 -4.65
CA HIS A 57 2.68 -0.77 -5.95
C HIS A 57 2.70 -2.27 -6.33
N CYS A 58 3.15 -3.12 -5.41
CA CYS A 58 3.10 -4.58 -5.61
C CYS A 58 1.65 -5.06 -5.76
N PHE A 59 0.72 -4.52 -4.97
CA PHE A 59 -0.70 -4.82 -5.07
C PHE A 59 -1.23 -4.56 -6.49
N ASN A 60 -0.95 -3.36 -7.02
CA ASN A 60 -1.37 -2.99 -8.37
C ASN A 60 -0.73 -3.89 -9.44
N THR A 61 0.59 -4.09 -9.36
CA THR A 61 1.34 -4.86 -10.34
C THR A 61 0.89 -6.32 -10.38
N LEU A 62 0.79 -6.97 -9.22
CA LEU A 62 0.34 -8.36 -9.12
C LEU A 62 -1.12 -8.55 -9.56
N ARG A 63 -1.99 -7.60 -9.23
CA ARG A 63 -3.42 -7.70 -9.50
C ARG A 63 -3.80 -7.34 -10.93
N ASN A 64 -3.24 -6.24 -11.45
CA ASN A 64 -3.72 -5.61 -12.67
C ASN A 64 -2.77 -5.79 -13.86
N GLU A 65 -1.47 -6.07 -13.62
CA GLU A 65 -0.48 -6.09 -14.68
C GLU A 65 0.06 -7.50 -14.96
N TYR A 66 0.23 -8.35 -13.93
CA TYR A 66 0.64 -9.74 -14.10
C TYR A 66 -0.34 -10.60 -14.93
N PRO A 67 -1.65 -10.35 -14.93
CA PRO A 67 -2.58 -11.10 -15.79
C PRO A 67 -2.24 -11.04 -17.28
N GLU A 68 -1.66 -9.93 -17.76
CA GLU A 68 -1.20 -9.79 -19.16
C GLU A 68 -0.04 -10.74 -19.49
N LEU A 69 0.70 -11.20 -18.48
CA LEU A 69 1.82 -12.13 -18.58
C LEU A 69 1.47 -13.56 -18.11
N GLY A 70 0.19 -13.83 -17.83
CA GLY A 70 -0.31 -15.14 -17.41
C GLY A 70 -0.34 -15.38 -15.90
N GLY A 71 0.02 -14.39 -15.06
CA GLY A 71 -0.04 -14.46 -13.60
C GLY A 71 -1.39 -14.03 -13.04
N ASN A 72 -2.28 -14.98 -12.76
CA ASN A 72 -3.65 -14.69 -12.29
C ASN A 72 -3.81 -15.11 -10.83
N TYR A 73 -3.90 -14.14 -9.91
CA TYR A 73 -3.99 -14.36 -8.47
C TYR A 73 -5.10 -13.51 -7.85
N ASP A 74 -5.71 -14.01 -6.77
CA ASP A 74 -6.55 -13.20 -5.89
C ASP A 74 -5.62 -12.35 -5.00
N VAL A 75 -5.42 -11.10 -5.37
CA VAL A 75 -4.50 -10.19 -4.66
C VAL A 75 -5.28 -9.22 -3.79
N ILE A 76 -4.94 -9.15 -2.50
CA ILE A 76 -5.54 -8.21 -1.55
C ILE A 76 -4.46 -7.42 -0.82
N HIS A 77 -4.80 -6.20 -0.46
CA HIS A 77 -3.93 -5.37 0.39
C HIS A 77 -4.08 -5.79 1.86
N HIS A 78 -2.99 -5.68 2.64
CA HIS A 78 -2.99 -6.12 4.04
C HIS A 78 -4.09 -5.46 4.89
N THR A 79 -4.47 -4.21 4.60
CA THR A 79 -5.56 -3.53 5.33
C THR A 79 -6.91 -4.20 5.09
N GLN A 80 -7.17 -4.68 3.88
CA GLN A 80 -8.38 -5.43 3.55
C GLN A 80 -8.41 -6.78 4.30
N LEU A 81 -7.28 -7.51 4.31
CA LEU A 81 -7.18 -8.75 5.08
C LEU A 81 -7.44 -8.53 6.57
N ILE A 82 -6.84 -7.50 7.16
CA ILE A 82 -7.03 -7.20 8.59
C ILE A 82 -8.51 -6.86 8.85
N GLN A 83 -9.14 -6.07 8.01
CA GLN A 83 -10.57 -5.75 8.09
C GLN A 83 -11.44 -7.02 7.99
N GLU A 84 -11.12 -7.92 7.05
CA GLU A 84 -11.81 -9.21 6.92
C GLU A 84 -11.68 -10.05 8.21
N LEU A 85 -10.48 -10.13 8.79
CA LEU A 85 -10.24 -10.89 10.04
C LEU A 85 -11.01 -10.31 11.23
N ILE A 86 -11.13 -8.99 11.30
CA ILE A 86 -11.94 -8.32 12.33
C ILE A 86 -13.42 -8.64 12.13
N ASN A 87 -13.92 -8.51 10.91
CA ASN A 87 -15.32 -8.79 10.58
C ASN A 87 -15.70 -10.25 10.82
N GLN A 88 -14.76 -11.18 10.64
CA GLN A 88 -14.92 -12.60 10.97
C GLN A 88 -14.79 -12.91 12.47
N GLY A 89 -14.52 -11.92 13.31
CA GLY A 89 -14.29 -12.12 14.76
C GLY A 89 -12.98 -12.84 15.10
N LYS A 90 -12.07 -13.03 14.12
CA LYS A 90 -10.77 -13.68 14.32
C LYS A 90 -9.71 -12.72 14.89
N LEU A 91 -9.92 -11.43 14.73
CA LEU A 91 -9.07 -10.39 15.27
C LEU A 91 -9.92 -9.37 16.03
N ALA A 92 -9.64 -9.21 17.31
CA ALA A 92 -10.17 -8.11 18.11
C ALA A 92 -9.06 -7.09 18.32
N LEU A 93 -9.30 -5.86 17.89
CA LEU A 93 -8.42 -4.75 18.25
C LEU A 93 -8.82 -4.30 19.67
N LYS A 94 -7.83 -4.22 20.53
CA LYS A 94 -8.00 -3.60 21.85
C LYS A 94 -7.61 -2.13 21.69
N GLY A 95 -8.41 -1.23 22.23
CA GLY A 95 -8.05 0.17 22.32
C GLY A 95 -6.64 0.35 22.90
N SER A 96 -5.93 1.34 22.44
CA SER A 96 -4.54 1.60 22.85
C SER A 96 -4.42 2.99 23.43
N GLU A 97 -3.90 3.10 24.63
CA GLU A 97 -3.55 4.40 25.23
C GLU A 97 -2.60 5.20 24.31
N THR A 98 -1.86 4.53 23.41
CA THR A 98 -0.95 5.17 22.46
C THR A 98 -1.69 6.08 21.48
N PHE A 99 -2.90 5.73 21.04
CA PHE A 99 -3.66 6.47 20.05
C PHE A 99 -4.84 7.27 20.62
N LYS A 100 -5.21 6.98 21.86
CA LYS A 100 -6.32 7.62 22.55
C LYS A 100 -6.19 9.15 22.56
N GLY A 101 -7.19 9.83 22.04
CA GLY A 101 -7.23 11.29 21.95
C GLY A 101 -6.24 11.92 20.97
N LYS A 102 -5.56 11.12 20.15
CA LYS A 102 -4.67 11.62 19.10
C LYS A 102 -5.43 11.75 17.77
N LYS A 103 -5.15 12.85 17.09
CA LYS A 103 -5.60 13.08 15.72
C LYS A 103 -4.67 12.39 14.75
N ILE A 104 -5.22 11.56 13.89
CA ILE A 104 -4.49 10.79 12.89
C ILE A 104 -5.01 11.20 11.52
N THR A 105 -4.14 11.67 10.64
CA THR A 105 -4.48 11.88 9.24
C THR A 105 -3.94 10.74 8.39
N PHE A 106 -4.65 10.40 7.31
CA PHE A 106 -4.24 9.32 6.42
C PHE A 106 -3.82 9.87 5.06
N HIS A 107 -2.61 9.55 4.66
CA HIS A 107 -2.17 9.77 3.29
C HIS A 107 -2.63 8.62 2.41
N ASP A 108 -3.52 8.90 1.46
CA ASP A 108 -4.00 7.92 0.48
C ASP A 108 -2.90 7.58 -0.54
N PRO A 109 -2.32 6.37 -0.51
CA PRO A 109 -1.39 5.96 -1.54
C PRO A 109 -2.11 5.87 -2.89
N CYS A 110 -1.53 6.46 -3.93
CA CYS A 110 -2.19 6.56 -5.24
C CYS A 110 -2.51 5.18 -5.85
N TYR A 111 -1.64 4.21 -5.70
CA TYR A 111 -1.87 2.85 -6.20
C TYR A 111 -2.84 2.02 -5.35
N LEU A 112 -3.07 2.40 -4.09
CA LEU A 112 -4.11 1.76 -3.28
C LEU A 112 -5.49 2.35 -3.57
N GLY A 113 -5.60 3.67 -3.48
CA GLY A 113 -6.85 4.40 -3.67
C GLY A 113 -7.19 4.58 -5.15
N ARG A 114 -6.48 5.48 -5.81
CA ARG A 114 -6.82 5.93 -7.17
C ARG A 114 -6.80 4.82 -8.22
N ALA A 115 -5.84 3.90 -8.14
CA ALA A 115 -5.70 2.81 -9.09
C ALA A 115 -6.56 1.58 -8.76
N ASN A 116 -6.91 1.36 -7.47
CA ASN A 116 -7.56 0.15 -7.01
C ASN A 116 -8.80 0.38 -6.13
N ASP A 117 -9.23 1.61 -5.94
CA ASP A 117 -10.44 2.01 -5.21
C ASP A 117 -10.51 1.53 -3.74
N VAL A 118 -9.36 1.35 -3.09
CA VAL A 118 -9.28 0.93 -1.69
C VAL A 118 -9.05 2.16 -0.81
N TYR A 119 -10.11 2.74 -0.27
CA TYR A 119 -10.09 3.93 0.58
C TYR A 119 -10.53 3.66 2.01
N GLU A 120 -11.54 2.80 2.19
CA GLU A 120 -12.21 2.65 3.50
C GLU A 120 -11.47 1.69 4.43
N ALA A 121 -10.90 0.60 3.90
CA ALA A 121 -10.22 -0.39 4.76
C ALA A 121 -9.11 0.21 5.65
N PRO A 122 -8.22 1.09 5.17
CA PRO A 122 -7.26 1.76 6.05
C PRO A 122 -7.92 2.67 7.10
N ARG A 123 -8.99 3.37 6.73
CA ARG A 123 -9.73 4.30 7.61
C ARG A 123 -10.44 3.56 8.73
N ASP A 124 -11.16 2.51 8.40
CA ASP A 124 -11.82 1.64 9.39
C ASP A 124 -10.82 1.11 10.43
N LEU A 125 -9.61 0.79 10.00
CA LEU A 125 -8.57 0.32 10.92
C LEU A 125 -8.08 1.43 11.85
N ILE A 126 -7.90 2.66 11.34
CA ILE A 126 -7.49 3.82 12.14
C ILE A 126 -8.56 4.14 13.19
N GLU A 127 -9.82 4.21 12.79
CA GLU A 127 -10.95 4.49 13.69
C GLU A 127 -11.07 3.47 14.82
N ARG A 128 -10.73 2.19 14.54
CA ARG A 128 -10.76 1.13 15.56
C ARG A 128 -9.58 1.19 16.56
N LEU A 129 -8.64 2.10 16.40
CA LEU A 129 -7.48 2.28 17.30
C LEU A 129 -7.72 3.32 18.42
N ASP A 130 -8.96 3.80 18.61
CA ASP A 130 -9.32 4.89 19.51
C ASP A 130 -8.66 6.25 19.18
N GLY A 131 -8.19 6.41 17.95
CA GLY A 131 -7.74 7.69 17.40
C GLY A 131 -8.86 8.44 16.69
N GLU A 132 -8.74 9.75 16.61
CA GLU A 132 -9.63 10.61 15.82
C GLU A 132 -9.07 10.72 14.39
N LEU A 133 -9.79 10.18 13.40
CA LEU A 133 -9.41 10.37 11.99
C LEU A 133 -9.74 11.81 11.56
N VAL A 134 -8.72 12.55 11.10
CA VAL A 134 -8.87 13.88 10.49
C VAL A 134 -8.36 13.84 9.05
N GLU A 135 -9.21 14.18 8.11
CA GLU A 135 -8.86 14.12 6.70
C GLU A 135 -8.05 15.34 6.26
N MET A 136 -7.11 15.12 5.33
CA MET A 136 -6.47 16.21 4.60
C MET A 136 -7.46 16.83 3.62
N LYS A 137 -7.23 18.07 3.21
CA LYS A 137 -8.07 18.78 2.23
C LYS A 137 -8.20 18.01 0.92
N ARG A 138 -7.09 17.45 0.43
CA ARG A 138 -7.05 16.55 -0.73
C ARG A 138 -6.92 15.11 -0.24
N CYS A 139 -8.03 14.41 -0.08
CA CYS A 139 -8.09 13.03 0.36
C CYS A 139 -8.88 12.15 -0.61
N LYS A 140 -8.81 10.85 -0.44
CA LYS A 140 -9.49 9.83 -1.26
C LYS A 140 -9.20 10.05 -2.76
N THR A 141 -10.24 10.16 -3.59
CA THR A 141 -10.11 10.32 -5.05
C THR A 141 -9.37 11.61 -5.47
N LYS A 142 -9.36 12.62 -4.61
CA LYS A 142 -8.66 13.90 -4.82
C LYS A 142 -7.27 13.93 -4.18
N GLY A 143 -6.83 12.83 -3.57
CA GLY A 143 -5.56 12.75 -2.85
C GLY A 143 -4.36 13.22 -3.69
N LEU A 144 -3.52 14.09 -3.13
CA LEU A 144 -2.26 14.50 -3.75
C LEU A 144 -1.24 13.36 -3.63
N CYS A 145 -0.40 13.19 -4.64
CA CYS A 145 0.69 12.21 -4.63
C CYS A 145 1.76 12.59 -3.57
N CYS A 146 2.47 11.59 -3.05
CA CYS A 146 3.65 11.81 -2.21
C CYS A 146 4.89 12.25 -3.01
N GLY A 147 4.89 12.05 -4.33
CA GLY A 147 6.01 12.40 -5.20
C GLY A 147 7.05 11.31 -5.40
N ALA A 148 7.05 10.23 -4.61
CA ALA A 148 8.10 9.20 -4.67
C ALA A 148 7.88 8.12 -5.72
N GLY A 149 6.61 7.82 -6.06
CA GLY A 149 6.26 6.82 -7.07
C GLY A 149 6.69 7.20 -8.49
N GLY A 150 6.44 6.30 -9.45
CA GLY A 150 6.80 6.55 -10.85
C GLY A 150 8.32 6.65 -11.08
N ALA A 151 9.11 5.97 -10.27
CA ALA A 151 10.57 6.04 -10.24
C ALA A 151 11.14 7.43 -9.86
N GLN A 152 10.32 8.36 -9.40
CA GLN A 152 10.78 9.72 -9.08
C GLN A 152 11.77 9.74 -7.92
N MET A 153 11.61 8.85 -6.92
CA MET A 153 12.55 8.76 -5.80
C MET A 153 14.00 8.43 -6.20
N PHE A 154 14.22 7.95 -7.43
CA PHE A 154 15.54 7.62 -7.98
C PHE A 154 16.11 8.71 -8.87
N LYS A 155 15.40 9.83 -9.05
CA LYS A 155 15.79 10.94 -9.89
C LYS A 155 16.08 12.17 -9.06
N GLU A 156 16.89 13.07 -9.61
CA GLU A 156 17.04 14.42 -9.05
C GLU A 156 15.72 15.18 -9.21
N ALA A 157 15.41 16.02 -8.22
CA ALA A 157 14.21 16.85 -8.27
C ALA A 157 14.27 17.82 -9.48
N GLU A 158 13.20 17.89 -10.23
CA GLU A 158 13.06 18.84 -11.32
C GLU A 158 12.91 20.26 -10.77
N LYS A 159 13.44 21.24 -11.51
CA LYS A 159 13.29 22.66 -11.12
C LYS A 159 11.82 23.07 -11.16
N GLY A 160 11.33 23.58 -10.06
CA GLY A 160 9.95 24.04 -9.89
C GLY A 160 9.83 24.99 -8.71
N ASN A 161 8.61 25.43 -8.42
CA ASN A 161 8.35 26.33 -7.30
C ASN A 161 8.35 25.58 -5.95
N LYS A 162 7.99 24.30 -5.96
CA LYS A 162 7.88 23.47 -4.78
C LYS A 162 7.87 21.98 -5.17
N GLU A 163 8.51 21.15 -4.38
CA GLU A 163 8.43 19.69 -4.54
C GLU A 163 7.09 19.14 -4.04
N ILE A 164 6.62 18.08 -4.67
CA ILE A 164 5.31 17.46 -4.38
C ILE A 164 5.25 16.89 -2.96
N ASN A 165 6.34 16.27 -2.48
CA ASN A 165 6.44 15.74 -1.13
C ASN A 165 6.33 16.85 -0.08
N ILE A 166 6.95 18.01 -0.30
CA ILE A 166 6.84 19.18 0.58
C ILE A 166 5.39 19.68 0.60
N GLU A 167 4.79 19.91 -0.56
CA GLU A 167 3.39 20.33 -0.69
C GLU A 167 2.45 19.37 0.05
N ARG A 168 2.67 18.06 -0.09
CA ARG A 168 1.84 17.05 0.56
C ARG A 168 2.03 17.01 2.08
N THR A 169 3.28 17.17 2.54
CA THR A 169 3.60 17.22 3.96
C THR A 169 2.98 18.44 4.64
N GLU A 170 3.08 19.61 4.01
CA GLU A 170 2.45 20.83 4.53
C GLU A 170 0.93 20.67 4.65
N GLU A 171 0.27 20.08 3.66
CA GLU A 171 -1.17 19.80 3.73
C GLU A 171 -1.51 18.83 4.87
N ALA A 172 -0.64 17.86 5.14
CA ALA A 172 -0.81 16.97 6.28
C ALA A 172 -0.67 17.71 7.62
N LEU A 173 0.29 18.64 7.72
CA LEU A 173 0.46 19.50 8.90
C LEU A 173 -0.72 20.45 9.11
N GLU A 174 -1.30 21.00 8.03
CA GLU A 174 -2.49 21.85 8.08
C GLU A 174 -3.71 21.12 8.68
N SER A 175 -3.76 19.80 8.64
CA SER A 175 -4.84 19.02 9.27
C SER A 175 -4.79 19.04 10.80
N ASN A 176 -3.74 19.59 11.41
CA ASN A 176 -3.47 19.56 12.85
C ASN A 176 -3.46 18.13 13.44
N ALA A 177 -3.09 17.13 12.64
CA ALA A 177 -2.93 15.77 13.11
C ALA A 177 -1.64 15.61 13.93
N ASN A 178 -1.69 14.70 14.91
CA ASN A 178 -0.51 14.30 15.70
C ASN A 178 0.31 13.21 14.99
N ILE A 179 -0.35 12.46 14.09
CA ILE A 179 0.22 11.30 13.41
C ILE A 179 -0.23 11.34 11.95
N ILE A 180 0.71 11.10 11.04
CA ILE A 180 0.44 10.85 9.63
C ILE A 180 0.55 9.34 9.42
N ALA A 181 -0.56 8.69 9.06
CA ALA A 181 -0.58 7.28 8.71
C ALA A 181 -0.46 7.13 7.18
N THR A 182 0.33 6.17 6.75
CA THR A 182 0.45 5.79 5.34
C THR A 182 0.59 4.28 5.20
N GLY A 183 0.04 3.72 4.13
CA GLY A 183 0.08 2.30 3.82
C GLY A 183 1.00 1.96 2.65
N CYS A 184 1.99 2.80 2.36
CA CYS A 184 2.89 2.58 1.23
C CYS A 184 4.35 2.85 1.62
N PRO A 185 5.28 1.91 1.33
CA PRO A 185 6.71 2.11 1.63
C PRO A 185 7.29 3.33 0.90
N TYR A 186 6.89 3.61 -0.34
CA TYR A 186 7.33 4.80 -1.07
C TYR A 186 6.83 6.11 -0.45
N CYS A 187 5.62 6.11 0.13
CA CYS A 187 5.08 7.31 0.78
C CYS A 187 5.71 7.56 2.16
N ASN A 188 6.41 6.58 2.71
CA ASN A 188 7.10 6.67 4.00
C ASN A 188 8.58 7.07 3.85
N THR A 189 9.06 7.28 2.63
CA THR A 189 10.42 7.72 2.33
C THR A 189 10.47 9.24 2.39
#